data_210aab30115aec9cfa7830508a9984d0
#
_entry.id   210aab30115aec9cfa7830508a9984d0
#
_cell.length_a   1.000
_cell.length_b   1.000
_cell.length_c   1.000
_cell.angle_alpha   90.00
_cell.angle_beta   90.00
_cell.angle_gamma   90.00
#
_symmetry.space_group_name_H-M   'P 1'
#
loop_
_entity.id
_entity.type
_entity.pdbx_description
1 polymer ?
#
loop_
_entity_poly.entity_id
_entity_poly.type
_entity_poly.pdbx_seq_one_letter_code
_entity_poly.pdbx_strand_id
1 'polypeptide(L)'
;MNPDEKRIAAKQCLEAKYTRVNKLKEDREMRKQNLRAKMEEMQLDPEKQQEAEALHDRNETEHLRAQRLKLTVQDFEQLDIIGRGAFGEVRLCREKTSSNIYAMKKLRKAEMVLKGQVQHVHAELEVMSDSDETNEWVVKLHYSFQDEEFLYLVMHARPRPTPNPYPNPSP
;
A
#
# COMPACT_ATOMS: atom_id res chain seq x y z
N MET A 1 16.06 -3.56 -26.08
CA MET A 1 14.64 -3.18 -26.18
C MET A 1 14.46 -2.25 -27.34
N ASN A 2 13.73 -2.71 -28.37
CA ASN A 2 13.46 -1.98 -29.62
C ASN A 2 12.67 -0.68 -29.33
N PRO A 3 12.84 0.41 -30.12
CA PRO A 3 12.05 1.64 -29.97
C PRO A 3 10.53 1.42 -29.96
N ASP A 4 10.02 0.49 -30.75
CA ASP A 4 8.61 0.15 -30.79
C ASP A 4 8.12 -0.55 -29.52
N GLU A 5 8.91 -1.43 -28.93
CA GLU A 5 8.61 -2.06 -27.64
C GLU A 5 8.52 -1.02 -26.52
N LYS A 6 9.42 -0.03 -26.52
CA LYS A 6 9.38 1.08 -25.54
C LYS A 6 8.11 1.92 -25.68
N ARG A 7 7.70 2.19 -26.93
CA ARG A 7 6.48 2.95 -27.23
C ARG A 7 5.23 2.22 -26.77
N ILE A 8 5.14 0.91 -27.02
CA ILE A 8 4.02 0.06 -26.61
C ILE A 8 3.96 0.01 -25.07
N ALA A 9 5.09 -0.24 -24.41
CA ALA A 9 5.15 -0.28 -22.95
C ALA A 9 4.76 1.06 -22.31
N ALA A 10 5.21 2.19 -22.88
CA ALA A 10 4.83 3.52 -22.39
C ALA A 10 3.33 3.78 -22.56
N LYS A 11 2.74 3.36 -23.71
CA LYS A 11 1.29 3.47 -23.96
C LYS A 11 0.50 2.66 -22.93
N GLN A 12 0.87 1.39 -22.72
CA GLN A 12 0.21 0.52 -21.73
C GLN A 12 0.30 1.08 -20.32
N CYS A 13 1.47 1.62 -19.93
CA CYS A 13 1.66 2.25 -18.63
C CYS A 13 0.75 3.49 -18.46
N LEU A 14 0.61 4.31 -19.50
CA LEU A 14 -0.29 5.46 -19.49
C LEU A 14 -1.76 5.03 -19.39
N GLU A 15 -2.17 4.05 -20.19
CA GLU A 15 -3.54 3.50 -20.17
C GLU A 15 -3.88 2.93 -18.77
N ALA A 16 -3.01 2.13 -18.20
CA ALA A 16 -3.16 1.59 -16.84
C ALA A 16 -3.28 2.70 -15.79
N LYS A 17 -2.46 3.76 -15.90
CA LYS A 17 -2.53 4.92 -15.02
C LYS A 17 -3.87 5.64 -15.12
N TYR A 18 -4.37 5.87 -16.34
CA TYR A 18 -5.67 6.51 -16.55
C TYR A 18 -6.83 5.66 -16.04
N THR A 19 -6.80 4.36 -16.31
CA THR A 19 -7.81 3.41 -15.80
C THR A 19 -7.86 3.43 -14.27
N ARG A 20 -6.69 3.40 -13.61
CA ARG A 20 -6.60 3.49 -12.14
C ARG A 20 -7.17 4.81 -11.62
N VAL A 21 -6.84 5.94 -12.24
CA VAL A 21 -7.36 7.26 -11.83
C VAL A 21 -8.88 7.34 -12.00
N ASN A 22 -9.42 6.80 -13.09
CA ASN A 22 -10.86 6.78 -13.33
C ASN A 22 -11.57 5.89 -12.31
N LYS A 23 -11.05 4.69 -12.05
CA LYS A 23 -11.59 3.79 -11.01
C LYS A 23 -11.64 4.47 -9.63
N LEU A 24 -10.57 5.16 -9.23
CA LEU A 24 -10.54 5.89 -7.96
C LEU A 24 -11.60 7.01 -7.89
N LYS A 25 -11.91 7.66 -9.02
CA LYS A 25 -12.99 8.65 -9.08
C LYS A 25 -14.37 8.00 -8.94
N GLU A 26 -14.60 6.89 -9.64
CA GLU A 26 -15.84 6.12 -9.58
C GLU A 26 -16.09 5.58 -8.17
N ASP A 27 -15.06 5.01 -7.53
CA ASP A 27 -15.14 4.51 -6.15
C ASP A 27 -15.49 5.64 -5.16
N ARG A 28 -14.96 6.84 -5.37
CA ARG A 28 -15.28 8.01 -4.56
C ARG A 28 -16.73 8.45 -4.71
N GLU A 29 -17.21 8.52 -5.95
CA GLU A 29 -18.63 8.85 -6.22
C GLU A 29 -19.56 7.81 -5.61
N MET A 30 -19.22 6.54 -5.72
CA MET A 30 -19.99 5.45 -5.13
C MET A 30 -20.04 5.57 -3.60
N ARG A 31 -18.92 5.88 -2.92
CA ARG A 31 -18.92 6.12 -1.47
C ARG A 31 -19.84 7.27 -1.07
N LYS A 32 -19.84 8.37 -1.84
CA LYS A 32 -20.70 9.52 -1.60
C LYS A 32 -22.17 9.19 -1.80
N GLN A 33 -22.51 8.44 -2.85
CA GLN A 33 -23.87 7.98 -3.10
C GLN A 33 -24.35 7.02 -1.99
N ASN A 34 -23.52 6.09 -1.56
CA ASN A 34 -23.84 5.18 -0.45
C ASN A 34 -24.06 5.91 0.87
N LEU A 35 -23.30 6.97 1.14
CA LEU A 35 -23.52 7.82 2.31
C LEU A 35 -24.89 8.49 2.25
N ARG A 36 -25.24 9.08 1.10
CA ARG A 36 -26.54 9.73 0.91
C ARG A 36 -27.70 8.75 1.07
N ALA A 37 -27.61 7.59 0.44
CA ALA A 37 -28.64 6.55 0.56
C ALA A 37 -28.85 6.11 2.03
N LYS A 38 -27.77 5.95 2.79
CA LYS A 38 -27.85 5.66 4.23
C LYS A 38 -28.49 6.78 5.03
N MET A 39 -28.19 8.04 4.73
CA MET A 39 -28.77 9.18 5.43
C MET A 39 -30.28 9.27 5.16
N GLU A 40 -30.70 8.99 3.92
CA GLU A 40 -32.13 8.90 3.55
C GLU A 40 -32.85 7.75 4.27
N GLU A 41 -32.23 6.55 4.28
CA GLU A 41 -32.77 5.38 4.97
C GLU A 41 -32.94 5.63 6.48
N MET A 42 -32.00 6.33 7.10
CA MET A 42 -32.04 6.68 8.51
C MET A 42 -32.93 7.88 8.81
N GLN A 43 -33.53 8.51 7.81
CA GLN A 43 -34.36 9.73 7.92
C GLN A 43 -33.69 10.82 8.77
N LEU A 44 -32.39 11.04 8.55
CA LEU A 44 -31.63 12.04 9.28
C LEU A 44 -32.16 13.45 8.98
N ASP A 45 -32.18 14.26 10.03
CA ASP A 45 -32.52 15.68 9.96
C ASP A 45 -31.54 16.39 8.99
N PRO A 46 -32.02 17.40 8.19
CA PRO A 46 -31.18 18.12 7.23
C PRO A 46 -29.86 18.67 7.80
N GLU A 47 -29.89 19.13 9.05
CA GLU A 47 -28.72 19.65 9.75
C GLU A 47 -27.67 18.55 9.96
N LYS A 48 -28.09 17.36 10.38
CA LYS A 48 -27.21 16.18 10.55
C LYS A 48 -26.72 15.61 9.22
N GLN A 49 -27.52 15.69 8.16
CA GLN A 49 -27.09 15.29 6.82
C GLN A 49 -25.93 16.19 6.34
N GLN A 50 -26.06 17.50 6.53
CA GLN A 50 -25.02 18.46 6.15
C GLN A 50 -23.72 18.25 6.96
N GLU A 51 -23.84 17.97 8.26
CA GLU A 51 -22.68 17.67 9.10
C GLU A 51 -21.96 16.38 8.67
N ALA A 52 -22.72 15.32 8.35
CA ALA A 52 -22.18 14.04 7.87
C ALA A 52 -21.48 14.18 6.50
N GLU A 53 -22.07 14.96 5.57
CA GLU A 53 -21.45 15.27 4.28
C GLU A 53 -20.15 16.08 4.45
N ALA A 54 -20.15 17.07 5.33
CA ALA A 54 -18.98 17.90 5.61
C ALA A 54 -17.84 17.07 6.23
N LEU A 55 -18.17 16.15 7.14
CA LEU A 55 -17.20 15.23 7.72
C LEU A 55 -16.62 14.27 6.67
N HIS A 56 -17.48 13.72 5.81
CA HIS A 56 -17.05 12.86 4.72
C HIS A 56 -16.10 13.58 3.75
N ASP A 57 -16.45 14.79 3.31
CA ASP A 57 -15.65 15.58 2.38
C ASP A 57 -14.30 16.00 3.01
N ARG A 58 -14.26 16.23 4.33
CA ARG A 58 -13.01 16.46 5.07
C ARG A 58 -12.13 15.23 5.06
N ASN A 59 -12.68 14.07 5.41
CA ASN A 59 -11.94 12.80 5.45
C ASN A 59 -11.39 12.41 4.06
N GLU A 60 -12.21 12.57 3.00
CA GLU A 60 -11.77 12.37 1.62
C GLU A 60 -10.64 13.33 1.22
N THR A 61 -10.74 14.59 1.65
CA THR A 61 -9.70 15.59 1.37
C THR A 61 -8.39 15.25 2.08
N GLU A 62 -8.45 14.82 3.34
CA GLU A 62 -7.28 14.38 4.10
C GLU A 62 -6.65 13.12 3.49
N HIS A 63 -7.48 12.16 3.09
CA HIS A 63 -7.03 10.95 2.39
C HIS A 63 -6.31 11.28 1.07
N LEU A 64 -6.88 12.18 0.25
CA LEU A 64 -6.25 12.65 -0.99
C LEU A 64 -4.95 13.42 -0.75
N ARG A 65 -4.86 14.18 0.34
CA ARG A 65 -3.61 14.87 0.73
C ARG A 65 -2.54 13.85 1.13
N ALA A 66 -2.91 12.86 1.95
CA ALA A 66 -2.00 11.79 2.36
C ALA A 66 -1.46 11.00 1.14
N GLN A 67 -2.31 10.70 0.15
CA GLN A 67 -1.89 10.05 -1.10
C GLN A 67 -0.92 10.90 -1.95
N ARG A 68 -0.93 12.22 -1.82
CA ARG A 68 -0.03 13.14 -2.52
C ARG A 68 1.33 13.29 -1.85
N LEU A 69 1.44 12.92 -0.57
CA LEU A 69 2.72 12.93 0.13
C LEU A 69 3.63 11.89 -0.52
N LYS A 70 4.70 12.39 -1.16
CA LYS A 70 5.76 11.51 -1.67
C LYS A 70 6.57 11.05 -0.48
N LEU A 71 6.19 9.91 0.08
CA LEU A 71 6.99 9.25 1.10
C LEU A 71 8.37 8.89 0.52
N THR A 72 9.38 9.12 1.32
CA THR A 72 10.76 8.78 1.05
C THR A 72 11.33 7.90 2.16
N VAL A 73 12.47 7.29 1.93
CA VAL A 73 13.15 6.50 2.98
C VAL A 73 13.51 7.36 4.20
N GLN A 74 13.63 8.68 4.04
CA GLN A 74 13.96 9.62 5.11
C GLN A 74 12.81 9.84 6.10
N ASP A 75 11.57 9.54 5.71
CA ASP A 75 10.39 9.63 6.58
C ASP A 75 10.32 8.48 7.59
N PHE A 76 11.22 7.50 7.43
CA PHE A 76 11.33 6.33 8.30
C PHE A 76 12.68 6.28 8.99
N GLU A 77 12.65 6.06 10.30
CA GLU A 77 13.82 5.68 11.09
C GLU A 77 14.08 4.19 10.87
N GLN A 78 15.26 3.84 10.36
CA GLN A 78 15.63 2.45 10.11
C GLN A 78 16.13 1.80 11.40
N LEU A 79 15.51 0.66 11.75
CA LEU A 79 15.86 -0.15 12.91
C LEU A 79 16.60 -1.42 12.46
N ASP A 80 16.38 -2.54 13.15
CA ASP A 80 17.08 -3.79 12.92
C ASP A 80 16.73 -4.47 11.59
N ILE A 81 17.72 -5.15 11.02
CA ILE A 81 17.51 -6.04 9.86
C ILE A 81 16.90 -7.34 10.37
N ILE A 82 15.72 -7.69 9.87
CA ILE A 82 14.98 -8.90 10.22
C ILE A 82 15.06 -10.00 9.15
N GLY A 83 15.56 -9.68 7.96
CA GLY A 83 15.73 -10.64 6.87
C GLY A 83 16.63 -10.12 5.76
N ARG A 84 17.29 -11.04 5.06
CA ARG A 84 18.05 -10.75 3.84
C ARG A 84 17.65 -11.74 2.77
N GLY A 85 17.43 -11.27 1.57
CA GLY A 85 17.03 -12.07 0.41
C GLY A 85 17.92 -11.80 -0.80
N ALA A 86 17.64 -12.53 -1.88
CA ALA A 86 18.41 -12.46 -3.11
C ALA A 86 18.41 -11.09 -3.81
N PHE A 87 17.45 -10.22 -3.47
CA PHE A 87 17.24 -8.92 -4.14
C PHE A 87 17.35 -7.73 -3.20
N GLY A 88 17.60 -7.97 -1.91
CA GLY A 88 17.68 -6.91 -0.91
C GLY A 88 17.50 -7.40 0.52
N GLU A 89 17.07 -6.51 1.37
CA GLU A 89 16.90 -6.73 2.80
C GLU A 89 15.52 -6.33 3.29
N VAL A 90 15.07 -6.96 4.38
CA VAL A 90 13.90 -6.57 5.14
C VAL A 90 14.35 -6.04 6.50
N ARG A 91 13.86 -4.89 6.86
CA ARG A 91 14.29 -4.17 8.05
C ARG A 91 13.07 -3.67 8.82
N LEU A 92 13.12 -3.66 10.13
CA LEU A 92 12.16 -2.89 10.91
C LEU A 92 12.42 -1.40 10.71
N CYS A 93 11.37 -0.63 10.64
CA CYS A 93 11.45 0.82 10.58
C CYS A 93 10.32 1.45 11.40
N ARG A 94 10.55 2.66 11.88
CA ARG A 94 9.56 3.49 12.56
C ARG A 94 9.22 4.68 11.68
N GLU A 95 7.95 4.86 11.38
CA GLU A 95 7.49 6.07 10.71
C GLU A 95 7.61 7.27 11.67
N LYS A 96 8.31 8.32 11.24
CA LYS A 96 8.61 9.47 12.09
C LYS A 96 7.36 10.26 12.49
N THR A 97 6.34 10.27 11.63
CA THR A 97 5.10 11.04 11.85
C THR A 97 4.16 10.37 12.84
N SER A 98 3.93 9.05 12.68
CA SER A 98 2.97 8.28 13.48
C SER A 98 3.62 7.50 14.61
N SER A 99 4.95 7.34 14.58
CA SER A 99 5.72 6.45 15.46
C SER A 99 5.38 4.96 15.34
N ASN A 100 4.60 4.58 14.34
CA ASN A 100 4.23 3.19 14.08
C ASN A 100 5.44 2.38 13.57
N ILE A 101 5.47 1.09 13.94
CA ILE A 101 6.52 0.16 13.51
C ILE A 101 6.03 -0.65 12.31
N TYR A 102 6.86 -0.69 11.29
CA TYR A 102 6.63 -1.40 10.03
C TYR A 102 7.82 -2.29 9.67
N ALA A 103 7.60 -3.24 8.78
CA ALA A 103 8.65 -3.97 8.08
C ALA A 103 8.85 -3.34 6.70
N MET A 104 10.04 -2.86 6.42
CA MET A 104 10.41 -2.26 5.14
C MET A 104 11.27 -3.25 4.34
N LYS A 105 10.77 -3.72 3.21
CA LYS A 105 11.52 -4.52 2.23
C LYS A 105 12.16 -3.56 1.22
N LYS A 106 13.47 -3.55 1.17
CA LYS A 106 14.29 -2.73 0.27
C LYS A 106 14.83 -3.62 -0.85
N LEU A 107 14.48 -3.34 -2.10
CA LEU A 107 14.82 -4.12 -3.28
C LEU A 107 15.67 -3.31 -4.23
N ARG A 108 16.83 -3.85 -4.67
CA ARG A 108 17.72 -3.18 -5.62
C ARG A 108 17.21 -3.35 -7.05
N LYS A 109 16.86 -2.27 -7.73
CA LYS A 109 16.30 -2.28 -9.09
C LYS A 109 17.20 -2.97 -10.11
N ALA A 110 18.51 -2.69 -10.06
CA ALA A 110 19.49 -3.29 -10.97
C ALA A 110 19.49 -4.82 -10.87
N GLU A 111 19.43 -5.38 -9.67
CA GLU A 111 19.40 -6.84 -9.46
C GLU A 111 18.09 -7.46 -9.93
N MET A 112 16.97 -6.77 -9.75
CA MET A 112 15.66 -7.20 -10.23
C MET A 112 15.63 -7.29 -11.76
N VAL A 113 16.19 -6.30 -12.45
CA VAL A 113 16.28 -6.28 -13.92
C VAL A 113 17.21 -7.38 -14.43
N LEU A 114 18.42 -7.49 -13.85
CA LEU A 114 19.40 -8.50 -14.25
C LEU A 114 18.88 -9.94 -14.11
N LYS A 115 18.06 -10.20 -13.09
CA LYS A 115 17.50 -11.53 -12.81
C LYS A 115 16.11 -11.75 -13.42
N GLY A 116 15.59 -10.82 -14.22
CA GLY A 116 14.27 -10.91 -14.86
C GLY A 116 13.08 -10.97 -13.89
N GLN A 117 13.24 -10.46 -12.66
CA GLN A 117 12.26 -10.60 -11.58
C GLN A 117 11.25 -9.44 -11.48
N VAL A 118 11.29 -8.50 -12.41
CA VAL A 118 10.42 -7.31 -12.37
C VAL A 118 8.94 -7.70 -12.33
N GLN A 119 8.53 -8.68 -13.16
CA GLN A 119 7.13 -9.15 -13.19
C GLN A 119 6.70 -9.82 -11.89
N HIS A 120 7.57 -10.59 -11.24
CA HIS A 120 7.27 -11.24 -9.97
C HIS A 120 7.08 -10.23 -8.84
N VAL A 121 7.87 -9.15 -8.83
CA VAL A 121 7.70 -8.06 -7.84
C VAL A 121 6.41 -7.30 -8.10
N HIS A 122 6.01 -7.07 -9.35
CA HIS A 122 4.71 -6.48 -9.66
C HIS A 122 3.55 -7.36 -9.19
N ALA A 123 3.60 -8.67 -9.44
CA ALA A 123 2.59 -9.60 -8.96
C ALA A 123 2.52 -9.64 -7.42
N GLU A 124 3.67 -9.62 -6.73
CA GLU A 124 3.74 -9.53 -5.27
C GLU A 124 3.08 -8.24 -4.76
N LEU A 125 3.32 -7.11 -5.42
CA LEU A 125 2.71 -5.82 -5.12
C LEU A 125 1.18 -5.84 -5.29
N GLU A 126 0.69 -6.40 -6.40
CA GLU A 126 -0.75 -6.51 -6.65
C GLU A 126 -1.43 -7.34 -5.58
N VAL A 127 -0.92 -8.52 -5.27
CA VAL A 127 -1.47 -9.40 -4.22
C VAL A 127 -1.50 -8.71 -2.86
N MET A 128 -0.43 -8.00 -2.49
CA MET A 128 -0.38 -7.29 -1.20
C MET A 128 -1.26 -6.02 -1.17
N SER A 129 -1.51 -5.39 -2.34
CA SER A 129 -2.36 -4.20 -2.44
C SER A 129 -3.85 -4.55 -2.44
N ASP A 130 -4.22 -5.69 -3.01
CA ASP A 130 -5.61 -6.16 -3.13
C ASP A 130 -6.04 -7.01 -1.94
N SER A 131 -5.12 -7.29 -0.99
CA SER A 131 -5.47 -8.08 0.20
C SER A 131 -6.45 -7.34 1.10
N ASP A 132 -7.62 -7.95 1.28
CA ASP A 132 -8.67 -7.49 2.20
C ASP A 132 -8.17 -7.52 3.66
N GLU A 133 -8.72 -6.65 4.50
CA GLU A 133 -8.37 -6.59 5.93
C GLU A 133 -8.62 -7.90 6.68
N THR A 134 -9.49 -8.74 6.13
CA THR A 134 -9.87 -10.06 6.68
C THR A 134 -8.88 -11.17 6.35
N ASN A 135 -7.96 -10.95 5.40
CA ASN A 135 -7.02 -11.99 4.97
C ASN A 135 -5.75 -12.00 5.83
N GLU A 136 -5.72 -12.83 6.86
CA GLU A 136 -4.58 -12.97 7.78
C GLU A 136 -3.34 -13.65 7.16
N TRP A 137 -3.49 -14.29 5.98
CA TRP A 137 -2.40 -15.03 5.33
C TRP A 137 -1.52 -14.15 4.45
N VAL A 138 -2.02 -12.99 4.01
CA VAL A 138 -1.29 -12.04 3.18
C VAL A 138 -0.82 -10.87 4.04
N VAL A 139 0.45 -10.49 3.88
CA VAL A 139 0.99 -9.32 4.57
C VAL A 139 0.47 -8.05 3.90
N LYS A 140 -0.21 -7.19 4.65
CA LYS A 140 -0.77 -5.93 4.13
C LYS A 140 0.35 -4.95 3.77
N LEU A 141 0.28 -4.42 2.56
CA LEU A 141 1.12 -3.32 2.10
C LEU A 141 0.51 -1.99 2.57
N HIS A 142 1.29 -1.20 3.33
CA HIS A 142 0.89 0.14 3.77
C HIS A 142 1.35 1.22 2.79
N TYR A 143 2.62 1.16 2.40
CA TYR A 143 3.21 2.12 1.48
C TYR A 143 4.13 1.43 0.49
N SER A 144 4.20 1.98 -0.72
CA SER A 144 5.25 1.65 -1.69
C SER A 144 5.79 2.93 -2.30
N PHE A 145 7.10 3.06 -2.32
CA PHE A 145 7.79 4.19 -2.93
C PHE A 145 9.15 3.75 -3.48
N GLN A 146 9.78 4.60 -4.23
CA GLN A 146 11.05 4.29 -4.88
C GLN A 146 11.94 5.53 -5.01
N ASP A 147 13.24 5.29 -5.02
CA ASP A 147 14.25 6.25 -5.45
C ASP A 147 14.93 5.80 -6.75
N GLU A 148 16.08 6.35 -7.09
CA GLU A 148 16.81 5.98 -8.31
C GLU A 148 17.29 4.52 -8.29
N GLU A 149 17.75 4.03 -7.15
CA GLU A 149 18.37 2.70 -7.01
C GLU A 149 17.45 1.62 -6.46
N PHE A 150 16.49 1.99 -5.60
CA PHE A 150 15.72 1.03 -4.81
C PHE A 150 14.21 1.20 -4.95
N LEU A 151 13.52 0.07 -4.78
CA LEU A 151 12.08 0.00 -4.52
C LEU A 151 11.89 -0.38 -3.04
N TYR A 152 10.98 0.32 -2.36
CA TYR A 152 10.66 0.14 -0.96
C TYR A 152 9.22 -0.29 -0.81
N LEU A 153 8.99 -1.39 -0.07
CA LEU A 153 7.67 -1.90 0.29
C LEU A 153 7.56 -1.86 1.81
N VAL A 154 6.64 -1.04 2.31
CA VAL A 154 6.39 -0.89 3.75
C VAL A 154 5.16 -1.69 4.12
N MET A 155 5.34 -2.67 4.98
CA MET A 155 4.36 -3.70 5.33
C MET A 155 4.10 -3.70 6.83
N HIS A 156 2.98 -4.26 7.24
CA HIS A 156 2.70 -4.48 8.65
C HIS A 156 3.77 -5.37 9.28
N ALA A 157 4.39 -4.88 10.37
CA ALA A 157 5.31 -5.69 11.15
C ALA A 157 4.52 -6.68 12.01
N ARG A 158 4.46 -7.95 11.59
CA ARG A 158 3.89 -8.99 12.46
C ARG A 158 4.90 -9.29 13.57
N PRO A 159 4.49 -9.29 14.85
CA PRO A 159 5.36 -9.79 15.91
C PRO A 159 5.72 -11.24 15.57
N ARG A 160 7.00 -11.57 15.73
CA ARG A 160 7.42 -12.98 15.63
C ARG A 160 6.60 -13.77 16.66
N PRO A 161 5.92 -14.87 16.28
CA PRO A 161 5.28 -15.71 17.28
C PRO A 161 6.35 -16.05 18.33
N THR A 162 6.05 -15.72 19.59
CA THR A 162 6.91 -16.12 20.71
C THR A 162 7.05 -17.64 20.62
N PRO A 163 8.27 -18.19 20.73
CA PRO A 163 8.42 -19.64 20.79
C PRO A 163 7.48 -20.17 21.88
N ASN A 164 6.65 -21.14 21.51
CA ASN A 164 5.75 -21.76 22.48
C ASN A 164 6.59 -22.23 23.68
N PRO A 165 6.40 -21.69 24.88
CA PRO A 165 7.17 -22.12 26.05
C PRO A 165 6.89 -23.59 26.43
N TYR A 166 5.88 -24.21 25.81
CA TYR A 166 5.54 -25.62 25.95
C TYR A 166 5.65 -26.32 24.59
N PRO A 167 6.83 -26.80 24.15
CA PRO A 167 6.93 -27.64 22.98
C PRO A 167 6.08 -28.88 23.22
N ASN A 168 5.21 -29.22 22.27
CA ASN A 168 4.43 -30.44 22.34
C ASN A 168 5.39 -31.61 22.57
N PRO A 169 5.14 -32.50 23.55
CA PRO A 169 5.92 -33.70 23.69
C PRO A 169 5.80 -34.48 22.39
N SER A 170 6.94 -34.83 21.80
CA SER A 170 7.01 -35.69 20.62
C SER A 170 6.34 -37.03 20.90
N PRO A 171 5.62 -37.61 19.91
CA PRO A 171 4.96 -38.89 20.08
C PRO A 171 5.94 -40.03 20.32
#